data_22d276d6e0a80839f57719cd922a500d
#
_entry.id   22d276d6e0a80839f57719cd922a500d
#
_cell.length_a   1.000
_cell.length_b   1.000
_cell.length_c   1.000
_cell.angle_alpha   90.00
_cell.angle_beta   90.00
_cell.angle_gamma   90.00
#
_symmetry.space_group_name_H-M   'P 1'
#
loop_
_entity.id
_entity.type
_entity.pdbx_description
1 polymer ?
#
loop_
_entity_poly.entity_id
_entity_poly.type
_entity_poly.pdbx_seq_one_letter_code
_entity_poly.pdbx_strand_id
1 'polypeptide(L)'
;PFASLEMEGHFRRRSLFVGPADREAVNQGRADYVPVMLHQVPWLFKRGILPLDAAIVQVSPPDEHGFCSLGVEVIATKAAVETAPLVIAMVHPRMPRTLGDTFVHVARFTAIVEVDWPLPELKREGFGEVERRIGEHVAGLIEDGATLQMGIGAIPDAVLASLEGRRDLGVHTEMISDGVLEAWEKGLITGAKKSLHPGKIVGTFVLGSERLYRFVHDNPLFELHPADYVNDPFVIAQNRKMVAINSAIEVDLTGQVVADSIGTRIYSGFGGQLDFIVGALHSDGGQAFMALRSWHPKANVSTIIP
;
A
#
# COMPACT_ATOMS: atom_id res chain seq x y z
N PRO A 1 -18.74 -3.75 6.88
CA PRO A 1 -20.01 -3.78 7.61
C PRO A 1 -20.78 -2.45 7.50
N PHE A 2 -20.12 -1.28 7.73
CA PHE A 2 -20.77 0.04 7.77
C PHE A 2 -21.38 0.53 6.45
N ALA A 3 -21.01 -0.09 5.32
CA ALA A 3 -21.58 0.19 4.00
C ALA A 3 -22.66 -0.84 3.57
N SER A 4 -23.02 -1.79 4.44
CA SER A 4 -24.07 -2.78 4.15
C SER A 4 -25.45 -2.15 4.12
N LEU A 5 -26.40 -2.79 3.43
CA LEU A 5 -27.80 -2.32 3.37
C LEU A 5 -28.45 -2.21 4.76
N GLU A 6 -28.08 -3.10 5.68
CA GLU A 6 -28.59 -3.11 7.05
C GLU A 6 -28.22 -1.86 7.86
N MET A 7 -27.13 -1.18 7.45
CA MET A 7 -26.61 0.02 8.10
C MET A 7 -27.05 1.32 7.40
N GLU A 8 -27.87 1.20 6.36
CA GLU A 8 -28.41 2.37 5.66
C GLU A 8 -29.22 3.26 6.59
N GLY A 9 -28.97 4.57 6.54
CA GLY A 9 -29.57 5.54 7.46
C GLY A 9 -28.91 5.66 8.83
N HIS A 10 -28.07 4.71 9.25
CA HIS A 10 -27.29 4.79 10.48
C HIS A 10 -25.88 5.36 10.25
N PHE A 11 -25.25 4.99 9.12
CA PHE A 11 -23.93 5.46 8.75
C PHE A 11 -23.93 5.92 7.29
N ARG A 12 -23.27 7.04 7.02
CA ARG A 12 -22.87 7.44 5.67
C ARG A 12 -21.35 7.29 5.55
N ARG A 13 -20.91 6.28 4.83
CA ARG A 13 -19.48 6.06 4.60
C ARG A 13 -18.95 7.09 3.60
N ARG A 14 -17.82 7.71 3.95
CA ARG A 14 -17.00 8.48 3.03
C ARG A 14 -15.68 7.73 2.82
N SER A 15 -15.46 7.24 1.61
CA SER A 15 -14.33 6.40 1.27
C SER A 15 -13.24 7.23 0.60
N LEU A 16 -12.03 7.16 1.12
CA LEU A 16 -10.84 7.77 0.52
C LEU A 16 -10.12 6.79 -0.41
N PHE A 17 -10.48 5.51 -0.33
CA PHE A 17 -10.11 4.42 -1.23
C PHE A 17 -11.27 3.43 -1.32
N VAL A 18 -11.78 3.21 -2.53
CA VAL A 18 -12.87 2.26 -2.75
C VAL A 18 -12.31 0.85 -2.86
N GLY A 19 -12.76 -0.02 -1.96
CA GLY A 19 -12.43 -1.44 -1.96
C GLY A 19 -13.67 -2.33 -2.16
N PRO A 20 -13.51 -3.66 -2.11
CA PRO A 20 -14.65 -4.59 -2.25
C PRO A 20 -15.78 -4.34 -1.26
N ALA A 21 -15.46 -3.86 -0.05
CA ALA A 21 -16.43 -3.69 1.03
C ALA A 21 -17.41 -2.50 0.81
N ASP A 22 -17.02 -1.49 0.05
CA ASP A 22 -17.81 -0.28 -0.17
C ASP A 22 -18.11 0.04 -1.64
N ARG A 23 -17.53 -0.74 -2.56
CA ARG A 23 -17.73 -0.59 -4.02
C ARG A 23 -19.20 -0.51 -4.41
N GLU A 24 -20.01 -1.44 -3.92
CA GLU A 24 -21.43 -1.49 -4.25
C GLU A 24 -22.18 -0.28 -3.67
N ALA A 25 -21.89 0.09 -2.43
CA ALA A 25 -22.51 1.24 -1.78
C ALA A 25 -22.19 2.57 -2.51
N VAL A 26 -20.94 2.73 -2.98
CA VAL A 26 -20.51 3.89 -3.77
C VAL A 26 -21.25 3.93 -5.10
N ASN A 27 -21.30 2.83 -5.85
CA ASN A 27 -21.97 2.78 -7.15
C ASN A 27 -23.50 2.96 -7.05
N GLN A 28 -24.09 2.70 -5.89
CA GLN A 28 -25.51 2.93 -5.60
C GLN A 28 -25.79 4.30 -4.97
N GLY A 29 -24.79 5.14 -4.75
CA GLY A 29 -24.95 6.46 -4.11
C GLY A 29 -25.22 6.42 -2.60
N ARG A 30 -25.08 5.26 -1.96
CA ARG A 30 -25.24 5.07 -0.51
C ARG A 30 -23.99 5.43 0.30
N ALA A 31 -22.85 5.50 -0.38
CA ALA A 31 -21.58 5.96 0.18
C ALA A 31 -20.95 6.99 -0.76
N ASP A 32 -20.09 7.85 -0.20
CA ASP A 32 -19.35 8.84 -0.97
C ASP A 32 -17.93 8.34 -1.26
N TYR A 33 -17.44 8.61 -2.47
CA TYR A 33 -16.04 8.46 -2.81
C TYR A 33 -15.39 9.83 -2.94
N VAL A 34 -14.26 10.01 -2.29
CA VAL A 34 -13.42 11.21 -2.39
C VAL A 34 -12.16 10.83 -3.17
N PRO A 35 -12.10 11.11 -4.48
CA PRO A 35 -10.91 10.85 -5.29
C PRO A 35 -9.81 11.82 -4.87
N VAL A 36 -8.74 11.29 -4.30
CA VAL A 36 -7.60 12.03 -3.77
C VAL A 36 -6.34 11.18 -3.89
N MET A 37 -5.21 11.79 -4.22
CA MET A 37 -3.92 11.11 -4.22
C MET A 37 -3.58 10.64 -2.81
N LEU A 38 -3.02 9.43 -2.68
CA LEU A 38 -2.85 8.82 -1.38
C LEU A 38 -1.93 9.64 -0.45
N HIS A 39 -0.86 10.23 -1.00
CA HIS A 39 0.01 11.11 -0.21
C HIS A 39 -0.70 12.33 0.36
N GLN A 40 -1.82 12.76 -0.22
CA GLN A 40 -2.59 13.93 0.23
C GLN A 40 -3.58 13.59 1.34
N VAL A 41 -3.92 12.32 1.55
CA VAL A 41 -4.91 11.90 2.55
C VAL A 41 -4.53 12.38 3.96
N PRO A 42 -3.31 12.19 4.47
CA PRO A 42 -2.91 12.75 5.77
C PRO A 42 -3.07 14.26 5.86
N TRP A 43 -2.87 14.99 4.75
CA TRP A 43 -3.05 16.46 4.74
C TRP A 43 -4.49 16.89 4.87
N LEU A 44 -5.46 16.08 4.40
CA LEU A 44 -6.88 16.39 4.59
C LEU A 44 -7.22 16.51 6.07
N PHE A 45 -6.63 15.64 6.90
CA PHE A 45 -6.80 15.69 8.36
C PHE A 45 -5.95 16.78 9.00
N LYS A 46 -4.65 16.82 8.73
CA LYS A 46 -3.69 17.78 9.31
C LYS A 46 -4.07 19.24 9.02
N ARG A 47 -4.69 19.52 7.88
CA ARG A 47 -5.15 20.88 7.49
C ARG A 47 -6.60 21.16 7.84
N GLY A 48 -7.32 20.23 8.48
CA GLY A 48 -8.72 20.37 8.83
C GLY A 48 -9.69 20.49 7.65
N ILE A 49 -9.28 20.04 6.45
CA ILE A 49 -10.15 19.97 5.26
C ILE A 49 -11.23 18.89 5.46
N LEU A 50 -10.83 17.76 6.04
CA LEU A 50 -11.72 16.74 6.57
C LEU A 50 -11.48 16.62 8.08
N PRO A 51 -12.17 17.46 8.89
CA PRO A 51 -12.01 17.39 10.34
C PRO A 51 -12.54 16.07 10.87
N LEU A 52 -11.88 15.54 11.89
CA LEU A 52 -12.27 14.31 12.58
C LEU A 52 -12.76 14.63 13.97
N ASP A 53 -13.93 14.13 14.36
CA ASP A 53 -14.43 14.20 15.73
C ASP A 53 -13.83 13.10 16.60
N ALA A 54 -13.54 11.93 15.99
CA ALA A 54 -12.94 10.79 16.66
C ALA A 54 -12.10 9.95 15.70
N ALA A 55 -11.07 9.27 16.23
CA ALA A 55 -10.33 8.22 15.56
C ALA A 55 -10.42 6.91 16.37
N ILE A 56 -10.71 5.80 15.70
CA ILE A 56 -10.66 4.47 16.28
C ILE A 56 -9.52 3.73 15.56
N VAL A 57 -8.50 3.34 16.31
CA VAL A 57 -7.26 2.80 15.74
C VAL A 57 -6.86 1.50 16.43
N GLN A 58 -6.26 0.58 15.68
CA GLN A 58 -5.64 -0.60 16.25
C GLN A 58 -4.15 -0.33 16.50
N VAL A 59 -3.65 -0.79 17.64
CA VAL A 59 -2.25 -0.59 18.05
C VAL A 59 -1.69 -1.85 18.69
N SER A 60 -0.36 -1.96 18.70
CA SER A 60 0.33 -2.98 19.51
C SER A 60 0.15 -2.72 21.01
N PRO A 61 0.41 -3.71 21.88
CA PRO A 61 0.58 -3.45 23.31
C PRO A 61 1.62 -2.33 23.53
N PRO A 62 1.45 -1.51 24.60
CA PRO A 62 2.44 -0.51 24.96
C PRO A 62 3.74 -1.16 25.42
N ASP A 63 4.85 -0.52 25.08
CA ASP A 63 6.16 -0.89 25.65
C ASP A 63 6.33 -0.34 27.10
N GLU A 64 7.49 -0.57 27.70
CA GLU A 64 7.81 -0.12 29.07
C GLU A 64 7.79 1.41 29.25
N HIS A 65 7.84 2.15 28.14
CA HIS A 65 7.78 3.61 28.11
C HIS A 65 6.39 4.15 27.76
N GLY A 66 5.41 3.27 27.57
CA GLY A 66 4.04 3.64 27.22
C GLY A 66 3.80 3.91 25.74
N PHE A 67 4.70 3.51 24.83
CA PHE A 67 4.51 3.66 23.40
C PHE A 67 3.92 2.41 22.77
N CYS A 68 2.81 2.60 22.05
CA CYS A 68 2.22 1.62 21.15
C CYS A 68 2.68 1.88 19.71
N SER A 69 2.86 0.83 18.92
CA SER A 69 3.01 0.95 17.46
C SER A 69 1.63 0.90 16.79
N LEU A 70 1.41 1.70 15.76
CA LEU A 70 0.26 1.58 14.85
C LEU A 70 0.29 0.27 14.05
N GLY A 71 1.40 -0.46 14.13
CA GLY A 71 1.51 -1.82 13.61
C GLY A 71 1.55 -1.88 12.10
N VAL A 72 0.63 -2.64 11.52
CA VAL A 72 0.68 -2.99 10.09
C VAL A 72 0.28 -1.86 9.15
N GLU A 73 -0.25 -0.74 9.65
CA GLU A 73 -0.75 0.33 8.77
C GLU A 73 -0.56 1.72 9.42
N VAL A 74 0.05 2.64 8.67
CA VAL A 74 0.26 4.04 9.09
C VAL A 74 -0.16 5.06 8.04
N ILE A 75 -0.74 4.64 6.92
CA ILE A 75 -1.08 5.46 5.73
C ILE A 75 -1.56 6.86 6.11
N ALA A 76 -2.72 6.94 6.75
CA ALA A 76 -3.29 8.18 7.27
C ALA A 76 -3.65 8.08 8.76
N THR A 77 -3.47 6.90 9.35
CA THR A 77 -3.83 6.59 10.74
C THR A 77 -3.03 7.45 11.71
N LYS A 78 -1.75 7.68 11.42
CA LYS A 78 -0.92 8.60 12.22
C LYS A 78 -1.52 10.00 12.26
N ALA A 79 -1.87 10.57 11.09
CA ALA A 79 -2.49 11.89 11.01
C ALA A 79 -3.85 11.94 11.71
N ALA A 80 -4.65 10.87 11.60
CA ALA A 80 -5.94 10.79 12.32
C ALA A 80 -5.74 10.80 13.83
N VAL A 81 -4.77 10.03 14.34
CA VAL A 81 -4.43 10.03 15.78
C VAL A 81 -3.95 11.41 16.24
N GLU A 82 -3.14 12.09 15.44
CA GLU A 82 -2.58 13.39 15.78
C GLU A 82 -3.63 14.50 15.83
N THR A 83 -4.65 14.44 14.97
CA THR A 83 -5.59 15.54 14.74
C THR A 83 -6.95 15.34 15.43
N ALA A 84 -7.45 14.11 15.56
CA ALA A 84 -8.75 13.87 16.19
C ALA A 84 -8.74 14.24 17.68
N PRO A 85 -9.74 14.97 18.18
CA PRO A 85 -9.84 15.33 19.60
C PRO A 85 -10.07 14.09 20.50
N LEU A 86 -10.76 13.07 19.98
CA LEU A 86 -11.04 11.82 20.68
C LEU A 86 -10.34 10.66 19.95
N VAL A 87 -9.52 9.88 20.67
CA VAL A 87 -8.84 8.72 20.12
C VAL A 87 -9.14 7.48 20.96
N ILE A 88 -9.74 6.48 20.34
CA ILE A 88 -10.02 5.18 20.95
C ILE A 88 -9.00 4.16 20.38
N ALA A 89 -8.15 3.64 21.24
CA ALA A 89 -7.16 2.63 20.87
C ALA A 89 -7.68 1.22 21.15
N MET A 90 -7.71 0.38 20.12
CA MET A 90 -7.89 -1.06 20.25
C MET A 90 -6.52 -1.72 20.38
N VAL A 91 -6.13 -2.07 21.59
CA VAL A 91 -4.86 -2.74 21.87
C VAL A 91 -4.97 -4.20 21.47
N HIS A 92 -4.14 -4.60 20.52
CA HIS A 92 -4.21 -5.90 19.89
C HIS A 92 -2.91 -6.70 20.13
N PRO A 93 -2.92 -7.82 20.86
CA PRO A 93 -1.70 -8.53 21.25
C PRO A 93 -0.95 -9.16 20.06
N ARG A 94 -1.63 -9.35 18.93
CA ARG A 94 -1.02 -9.89 17.69
C ARG A 94 -0.53 -8.79 16.74
N MET A 95 -0.77 -7.51 17.06
CA MET A 95 -0.30 -6.41 16.23
C MET A 95 1.23 -6.33 16.33
N PRO A 96 1.97 -6.46 15.22
CA PRO A 96 3.41 -6.33 15.27
C PRO A 96 3.82 -4.92 15.70
N ARG A 97 4.87 -4.82 16.50
CA ARG A 97 5.51 -3.57 16.82
C ARG A 97 6.43 -3.22 15.64
N THR A 98 5.96 -2.43 14.71
CA THR A 98 6.74 -1.97 13.55
C THR A 98 7.49 -0.69 13.89
N LEU A 99 8.60 -0.46 13.21
CA LEU A 99 9.50 0.67 13.45
C LEU A 99 9.29 1.75 12.35
N GLY A 100 9.87 2.93 12.59
CA GLY A 100 9.68 4.12 11.76
C GLY A 100 8.78 5.14 12.47
N ASP A 101 7.95 5.87 11.74
CA ASP A 101 6.99 6.83 12.31
C ASP A 101 5.65 6.19 12.66
N THR A 102 5.71 5.14 13.49
CA THR A 102 4.55 4.31 13.86
C THR A 102 4.11 4.51 15.30
N PHE A 103 4.89 5.20 16.12
CA PHE A 103 4.67 5.21 17.57
C PHE A 103 3.69 6.28 18.02
N VAL A 104 2.84 5.89 18.99
CA VAL A 104 1.90 6.75 19.70
C VAL A 104 1.96 6.43 21.19
N HIS A 105 2.16 7.45 22.02
CA HIS A 105 2.16 7.28 23.47
C HIS A 105 0.73 7.11 24.01
N VAL A 106 0.53 6.24 25.00
CA VAL A 106 -0.78 5.93 25.61
C VAL A 106 -1.53 7.18 26.14
N ALA A 107 -0.82 8.22 26.54
CA ALA A 107 -1.43 9.48 26.95
C ALA A 107 -2.21 10.19 25.85
N ARG A 108 -2.03 9.81 24.58
CA ARG A 108 -2.82 10.34 23.45
C ARG A 108 -4.20 9.71 23.35
N PHE A 109 -4.42 8.56 23.97
CA PHE A 109 -5.67 7.83 23.89
C PHE A 109 -6.68 8.33 24.92
N THR A 110 -7.89 8.59 24.47
CA THR A 110 -9.03 8.95 25.34
C THR A 110 -9.60 7.70 26.00
N ALA A 111 -9.60 6.59 25.30
CA ALA A 111 -10.00 5.28 25.80
C ALA A 111 -9.17 4.16 25.17
N ILE A 112 -9.02 3.07 25.91
CA ILE A 112 -8.33 1.86 25.48
C ILE A 112 -9.28 0.69 25.61
N VAL A 113 -9.32 -0.16 24.56
CA VAL A 113 -10.10 -1.41 24.52
C VAL A 113 -9.15 -2.53 24.12
N GLU A 114 -9.10 -3.58 24.91
CA GLU A 114 -8.35 -4.78 24.56
C GLU A 114 -9.16 -5.63 23.59
N VAL A 115 -8.50 -6.12 22.54
CA VAL A 115 -9.09 -6.95 21.49
C VAL A 115 -8.15 -8.10 21.16
N ASP A 116 -8.70 -9.26 20.76
CA ASP A 116 -7.90 -10.43 20.34
C ASP A 116 -8.65 -11.22 19.26
N TRP A 117 -8.38 -10.88 18.01
CA TRP A 117 -8.78 -11.64 16.83
C TRP A 117 -7.61 -11.82 15.87
N PRO A 118 -7.65 -12.78 14.94
CA PRO A 118 -6.61 -12.90 13.92
C PRO A 118 -6.49 -11.62 13.08
N LEU A 119 -5.26 -11.18 12.80
CA LEU A 119 -5.04 -10.13 11.81
C LEU A 119 -5.48 -10.62 10.43
N PRO A 120 -5.99 -9.74 9.55
CA PRO A 120 -6.30 -10.10 8.18
C PRO A 120 -5.07 -10.64 7.47
N GLU A 121 -5.21 -11.76 6.76
CA GLU A 121 -4.16 -12.32 5.93
C GLU A 121 -4.53 -12.24 4.46
N LEU A 122 -3.54 -11.95 3.62
CA LEU A 122 -3.66 -12.00 2.18
C LEU A 122 -3.08 -13.33 1.68
N LYS A 123 -3.96 -14.20 1.18
CA LYS A 123 -3.53 -15.46 0.53
C LYS A 123 -3.05 -15.17 -0.89
N ARG A 124 -1.86 -15.64 -1.22
CA ARG A 124 -1.35 -15.58 -2.59
C ARG A 124 -1.99 -16.69 -3.42
N GLU A 125 -2.53 -16.32 -4.57
CA GLU A 125 -3.17 -17.26 -5.51
C GLU A 125 -2.17 -17.91 -6.48
N GLY A 126 -0.90 -17.48 -6.45
CA GLY A 126 0.08 -17.86 -7.44
C GLY A 126 -0.13 -17.13 -8.79
N PHE A 127 0.64 -17.50 -9.79
CA PHE A 127 0.54 -16.90 -11.13
C PHE A 127 0.70 -17.95 -12.22
N GLY A 128 0.09 -17.69 -13.37
CA GLY A 128 0.15 -18.57 -14.54
C GLY A 128 1.24 -18.19 -15.53
N GLU A 129 1.24 -18.88 -16.67
CA GLU A 129 2.25 -18.69 -17.74
C GLU A 129 2.22 -17.26 -18.32
N VAL A 130 1.05 -16.66 -18.43
CA VAL A 130 0.92 -15.28 -18.97
C VAL A 130 1.59 -14.27 -18.02
N GLU A 131 1.32 -14.35 -16.72
CA GLU A 131 1.94 -13.49 -15.73
C GLU A 131 3.44 -13.73 -15.64
N ARG A 132 3.88 -15.01 -15.74
CA ARG A 132 5.30 -15.35 -15.77
C ARG A 132 6.01 -14.62 -16.90
N ARG A 133 5.47 -14.67 -18.13
CA ARG A 133 6.04 -13.98 -19.29
C ARG A 133 6.04 -12.45 -19.12
N ILE A 134 4.97 -11.87 -18.58
CA ILE A 134 4.92 -10.45 -18.25
C ILE A 134 6.03 -10.12 -17.23
N GLY A 135 6.15 -10.93 -16.18
CA GLY A 135 7.17 -10.79 -15.15
C GLY A 135 8.59 -10.83 -15.70
N GLU A 136 8.89 -11.75 -16.61
CA GLU A 136 10.19 -11.87 -17.28
C GLU A 136 10.51 -10.61 -18.11
N HIS A 137 9.54 -10.07 -18.86
CA HIS A 137 9.75 -8.86 -19.64
C HIS A 137 10.06 -7.66 -18.74
N VAL A 138 9.29 -7.45 -17.67
CA VAL A 138 9.52 -6.35 -16.72
C VAL A 138 10.86 -6.55 -16.00
N ALA A 139 11.14 -7.75 -15.47
CA ALA A 139 12.39 -8.05 -14.78
C ALA A 139 13.63 -7.86 -15.67
N GLY A 140 13.51 -8.12 -16.98
CA GLY A 140 14.57 -7.87 -17.96
C GLY A 140 15.00 -6.41 -18.06
N LEU A 141 14.12 -5.46 -17.71
CA LEU A 141 14.36 -4.03 -17.77
C LEU A 141 14.86 -3.45 -16.43
N ILE A 142 14.78 -4.20 -15.34
CA ILE A 142 15.21 -3.76 -14.01
C ILE A 142 16.72 -3.94 -13.86
N GLU A 143 17.43 -2.89 -13.48
CA GLU A 143 18.88 -2.92 -13.27
C GLU A 143 19.24 -3.28 -11.82
N ASP A 144 20.50 -3.73 -11.62
CA ASP A 144 21.07 -3.89 -10.29
C ASP A 144 21.07 -2.56 -9.53
N GLY A 145 20.78 -2.62 -8.24
CA GLY A 145 20.70 -1.45 -7.37
C GLY A 145 19.43 -0.61 -7.53
N ALA A 146 18.47 -1.04 -8.35
CA ALA A 146 17.18 -0.38 -8.49
C ALA A 146 16.39 -0.39 -7.15
N THR A 147 15.63 0.67 -6.90
CA THR A 147 14.68 0.74 -5.77
C THR A 147 13.27 0.47 -6.30
N LEU A 148 12.61 -0.54 -5.74
CA LEU A 148 11.35 -1.07 -6.25
C LEU A 148 10.16 -0.56 -5.46
N GLN A 149 9.09 -0.18 -6.17
CA GLN A 149 7.72 -0.17 -5.70
C GLN A 149 6.95 -1.26 -6.42
N MET A 150 6.20 -2.03 -5.66
CA MET A 150 5.40 -3.13 -6.21
C MET A 150 4.04 -3.17 -5.53
N GLY A 151 3.01 -3.47 -6.33
CA GLY A 151 1.70 -3.82 -5.83
C GLY A 151 1.63 -5.28 -5.36
N ILE A 152 0.41 -5.76 -5.20
CA ILE A 152 0.07 -7.16 -4.92
C ILE A 152 -0.57 -7.80 -6.15
N GLY A 153 -0.54 -9.14 -6.17
CA GLY A 153 -1.21 -9.95 -7.17
C GLY A 153 -0.24 -10.70 -8.07
N ALA A 154 -0.82 -11.41 -9.03
CA ALA A 154 -0.10 -12.37 -9.86
C ALA A 154 1.05 -11.76 -10.68
N ILE A 155 0.88 -10.54 -11.20
CA ILE A 155 1.92 -9.88 -12.01
C ILE A 155 3.10 -9.40 -11.15
N PRO A 156 2.93 -8.63 -10.05
CA PRO A 156 4.03 -8.29 -9.15
C PRO A 156 4.77 -9.51 -8.60
N ASP A 157 4.05 -10.58 -8.23
CA ASP A 157 4.64 -11.82 -7.76
C ASP A 157 5.49 -12.49 -8.86
N ALA A 158 5.02 -12.49 -10.10
CA ALA A 158 5.76 -13.02 -11.24
C ALA A 158 7.02 -12.18 -11.55
N VAL A 159 6.95 -10.85 -11.43
CA VAL A 159 8.13 -9.98 -11.57
C VAL A 159 9.18 -10.33 -10.52
N LEU A 160 8.78 -10.40 -9.24
CA LEU A 160 9.70 -10.76 -8.14
C LEU A 160 10.36 -12.13 -8.36
N ALA A 161 9.58 -13.12 -8.79
CA ALA A 161 10.09 -14.45 -9.10
C ALA A 161 11.10 -14.45 -10.27
N SER A 162 10.99 -13.48 -11.18
CA SER A 162 11.83 -13.34 -12.38
C SER A 162 13.08 -12.45 -12.14
N LEU A 163 13.29 -11.92 -10.94
CA LEU A 163 14.46 -11.08 -10.60
C LEU A 163 15.70 -11.89 -10.24
N GLU A 164 15.68 -13.21 -10.40
CA GLU A 164 16.84 -14.05 -10.10
C GLU A 164 18.09 -13.57 -10.85
N GLY A 165 19.21 -13.47 -10.13
CA GLY A 165 20.47 -12.92 -10.65
C GLY A 165 20.63 -11.40 -10.51
N ARG A 166 19.59 -10.64 -10.17
CA ARG A 166 19.70 -9.22 -9.82
C ARG A 166 20.33 -9.06 -8.44
N ARG A 167 20.96 -7.90 -8.21
CA ARG A 167 21.72 -7.62 -6.98
C ARG A 167 21.42 -6.26 -6.42
N ASP A 168 21.53 -6.15 -5.10
CA ASP A 168 21.48 -4.89 -4.36
C ASP A 168 20.19 -4.09 -4.58
N LEU A 169 19.07 -4.77 -4.82
CA LEU A 169 17.78 -4.12 -4.95
C LEU A 169 17.36 -3.46 -3.63
N GLY A 170 16.69 -2.33 -3.72
CA GLY A 170 16.06 -1.66 -2.60
C GLY A 170 14.53 -1.73 -2.70
N VAL A 171 13.85 -1.36 -1.60
CA VAL A 171 12.39 -1.23 -1.57
C VAL A 171 11.99 0.10 -0.96
N HIS A 172 11.16 0.84 -1.68
CA HIS A 172 10.41 2.01 -1.23
C HIS A 172 9.02 1.89 -1.86
N THR A 173 8.05 1.45 -1.09
CA THR A 173 6.76 0.99 -1.62
C THR A 173 5.62 1.39 -0.69
N GLU A 174 4.42 1.54 -1.22
CA GLU A 174 3.23 1.71 -0.40
C GLU A 174 2.98 0.47 0.47
N MET A 175 2.93 -0.70 -0.16
CA MET A 175 2.64 -1.95 0.52
C MET A 175 3.83 -2.90 0.53
N ILE A 176 4.05 -3.53 1.69
CA ILE A 176 5.02 -4.61 1.89
C ILE A 176 4.26 -5.93 1.95
N SER A 177 4.63 -6.88 1.07
CA SER A 177 4.01 -8.21 0.94
C SER A 177 4.98 -9.35 1.21
N ASP A 178 4.48 -10.59 1.28
CA ASP A 178 5.33 -11.80 1.40
C ASP A 178 6.36 -11.92 0.28
N GLY A 179 6.06 -11.41 -0.93
CA GLY A 179 7.01 -11.43 -2.03
C GLY A 179 8.28 -10.61 -1.74
N VAL A 180 8.16 -9.51 -0.99
CA VAL A 180 9.31 -8.72 -0.54
C VAL A 180 10.16 -9.51 0.45
N LEU A 181 9.52 -10.22 1.40
CA LEU A 181 10.20 -11.10 2.35
C LEU A 181 10.99 -12.20 1.62
N GLU A 182 10.34 -12.90 0.67
CA GLU A 182 10.99 -13.95 -0.12
C GLU A 182 12.18 -13.45 -0.94
N ALA A 183 12.06 -12.27 -1.55
CA ALA A 183 13.14 -11.65 -2.31
C ALA A 183 14.32 -11.23 -1.40
N TRP A 184 14.02 -10.78 -0.19
CA TRP A 184 15.05 -10.48 0.82
C TRP A 184 15.77 -11.78 1.27
N GLU A 185 15.04 -12.86 1.57
CA GLU A 185 15.62 -14.15 1.97
C GLU A 185 16.52 -14.75 0.89
N LYS A 186 16.19 -14.52 -0.38
CA LYS A 186 17.04 -14.89 -1.53
C LYS A 186 18.26 -13.98 -1.72
N GLY A 187 18.42 -12.94 -0.90
CA GLY A 187 19.51 -11.97 -1.00
C GLY A 187 19.41 -10.99 -2.18
N LEU A 188 18.25 -10.89 -2.83
CA LEU A 188 18.03 -9.95 -3.94
C LEU A 188 17.86 -8.50 -3.42
N ILE A 189 17.19 -8.36 -2.26
CA ILE A 189 16.93 -7.07 -1.62
C ILE A 189 17.92 -6.88 -0.47
N THR A 190 18.88 -6.01 -0.66
CA THR A 190 19.84 -5.59 0.39
C THR A 190 19.61 -4.16 0.85
N GLY A 191 18.99 -3.34 0.01
CA GLY A 191 18.84 -1.90 0.22
C GLY A 191 20.17 -1.10 0.21
N ALA A 192 21.30 -1.76 -0.04
CA ALA A 192 22.63 -1.15 0.08
C ALA A 192 22.87 0.02 -0.89
N LYS A 193 22.16 0.05 -2.02
CA LYS A 193 22.28 1.08 -3.05
C LYS A 193 21.16 2.14 -3.00
N LYS A 194 20.24 2.04 -2.03
CA LYS A 194 19.19 3.05 -1.87
C LYS A 194 19.77 4.42 -1.56
N SER A 195 19.18 5.47 -2.16
CA SER A 195 19.56 6.86 -1.89
C SER A 195 18.97 7.35 -0.57
N LEU A 196 17.71 6.98 -0.29
CA LEU A 196 17.02 7.24 0.98
C LEU A 196 16.93 5.97 1.81
N HIS A 197 17.15 6.05 3.12
CA HIS A 197 17.09 4.94 4.06
C HIS A 197 17.92 3.73 3.58
N PRO A 198 19.26 3.87 3.38
CA PRO A 198 20.10 2.75 2.95
C PRO A 198 19.98 1.55 3.90
N GLY A 199 19.88 0.35 3.33
CA GLY A 199 19.72 -0.89 4.08
C GLY A 199 18.33 -1.12 4.68
N LYS A 200 17.34 -0.26 4.37
CA LYS A 200 15.97 -0.39 4.89
C LYS A 200 14.97 -0.73 3.80
N ILE A 201 13.94 -1.48 4.18
CA ILE A 201 12.71 -1.66 3.44
C ILE A 201 11.71 -0.62 3.97
N VAL A 202 11.33 0.33 3.12
CA VAL A 202 10.45 1.43 3.49
C VAL A 202 9.06 1.20 2.89
N GLY A 203 8.04 1.36 3.72
CA GLY A 203 6.64 1.23 3.30
C GLY A 203 5.68 2.03 4.16
N THR A 204 4.38 1.96 3.83
CA THR A 204 3.33 2.61 4.63
C THR A 204 2.36 1.61 5.25
N PHE A 205 2.29 0.38 4.70
CA PHE A 205 1.58 -0.71 5.35
C PHE A 205 2.13 -2.09 4.95
N VAL A 206 1.80 -3.08 5.77
CA VAL A 206 2.17 -4.48 5.60
C VAL A 206 0.90 -5.31 5.46
N LEU A 207 0.79 -6.11 4.42
CA LEU A 207 -0.32 -7.04 4.23
C LEU A 207 0.19 -8.35 3.60
N GLY A 208 0.03 -9.45 4.32
CA GLY A 208 0.49 -10.75 3.87
C GLY A 208 0.10 -11.86 4.85
N SER A 209 0.97 -12.83 5.02
CA SER A 209 0.79 -13.95 5.94
C SER A 209 1.21 -13.60 7.38
N GLU A 210 0.80 -14.44 8.32
CA GLU A 210 1.27 -14.37 9.72
C GLU A 210 2.82 -14.41 9.80
N ARG A 211 3.48 -15.14 8.88
CA ARG A 211 4.94 -15.19 8.78
C ARG A 211 5.53 -13.81 8.53
N LEU A 212 4.96 -13.04 7.62
CA LEU A 212 5.40 -11.68 7.34
C LEU A 212 5.17 -10.78 8.56
N TYR A 213 4.02 -10.87 9.23
CA TYR A 213 3.73 -10.09 10.44
C TYR A 213 4.71 -10.37 11.58
N ARG A 214 5.09 -11.62 11.79
CA ARG A 214 6.14 -11.99 12.74
C ARG A 214 7.51 -11.46 12.34
N PHE A 215 7.81 -11.45 11.05
CA PHE A 215 9.11 -11.01 10.55
C PHE A 215 9.30 -9.49 10.66
N VAL A 216 8.26 -8.69 10.50
CA VAL A 216 8.34 -7.22 10.65
C VAL A 216 8.31 -6.76 12.11
N HIS A 217 7.94 -7.63 13.06
CA HIS A 217 7.88 -7.31 14.48
C HIS A 217 9.27 -7.00 15.02
N ASP A 218 9.43 -5.78 15.59
CA ASP A 218 10.69 -5.27 16.14
C ASP A 218 11.92 -5.46 15.24
N ASN A 219 11.71 -5.47 13.93
CA ASN A 219 12.76 -5.69 12.96
C ASN A 219 13.28 -4.37 12.38
N PRO A 220 14.52 -3.96 12.71
CA PRO A 220 15.09 -2.70 12.23
C PRO A 220 15.35 -2.66 10.72
N LEU A 221 15.17 -3.77 9.99
CA LEU A 221 15.19 -3.78 8.53
C LEU A 221 14.04 -2.95 7.93
N PHE A 222 12.91 -2.87 8.64
CA PHE A 222 11.70 -2.20 8.16
C PHE A 222 11.53 -0.84 8.81
N GLU A 223 11.10 0.12 8.00
CA GLU A 223 10.64 1.43 8.45
C GLU A 223 9.31 1.75 7.80
N LEU A 224 8.25 1.91 8.61
CA LEU A 224 6.96 2.35 8.14
C LEU A 224 6.79 3.85 8.40
N HIS A 225 6.32 4.56 7.39
CA HIS A 225 6.05 5.99 7.46
C HIS A 225 4.68 6.30 6.83
N PRO A 226 4.01 7.40 7.24
CA PRO A 226 2.75 7.82 6.66
C PRO A 226 2.83 8.08 5.15
N ALA A 227 1.67 8.05 4.48
CA ALA A 227 1.62 8.20 3.04
C ALA A 227 2.09 9.57 2.54
N ASP A 228 1.97 10.63 3.34
CA ASP A 228 2.48 11.96 3.01
C ASP A 228 4.03 12.04 2.97
N TYR A 229 4.70 10.94 3.35
CA TYR A 229 6.12 10.73 3.13
C TYR A 229 6.40 9.65 2.08
N VAL A 230 5.90 8.42 2.30
CA VAL A 230 6.23 7.27 1.43
C VAL A 230 5.71 7.46 0.01
N ASN A 231 4.52 8.02 -0.14
CA ASN A 231 3.85 8.23 -1.42
C ASN A 231 4.08 9.65 -2.00
N ASP A 232 4.81 10.52 -1.31
CA ASP A 232 5.12 11.84 -1.87
C ASP A 232 6.02 11.69 -3.11
N PRO A 233 5.57 12.13 -4.30
CA PRO A 233 6.35 12.02 -5.53
C PRO A 233 7.75 12.66 -5.44
N PHE A 234 7.91 13.74 -4.65
CA PHE A 234 9.20 14.37 -4.44
C PHE A 234 10.13 13.53 -3.56
N VAL A 235 9.59 12.78 -2.60
CA VAL A 235 10.37 11.82 -1.79
C VAL A 235 10.73 10.61 -2.65
N ILE A 236 9.77 10.05 -3.38
CA ILE A 236 9.96 8.90 -4.27
C ILE A 236 11.08 9.19 -5.27
N ALA A 237 11.06 10.37 -5.91
CA ALA A 237 12.03 10.80 -6.92
C ALA A 237 13.48 10.88 -6.41
N GLN A 238 13.70 11.01 -5.10
CA GLN A 238 15.03 11.04 -4.50
C GLN A 238 15.70 9.65 -4.45
N ASN A 239 14.95 8.56 -4.63
CA ASN A 239 15.54 7.24 -4.82
C ASN A 239 16.00 7.11 -6.28
N ARG A 240 17.30 7.01 -6.50
CA ARG A 240 17.85 6.74 -7.84
C ARG A 240 17.39 5.38 -8.34
N LYS A 241 17.19 5.27 -9.67
CA LYS A 241 16.69 4.05 -10.31
C LYS A 241 15.40 3.56 -9.66
N MET A 242 14.50 4.48 -9.33
CA MET A 242 13.18 4.11 -8.81
C MET A 242 12.38 3.40 -9.89
N VAL A 243 11.89 2.20 -9.59
CA VAL A 243 11.08 1.39 -10.50
C VAL A 243 9.71 1.19 -9.90
N ALA A 244 8.70 1.81 -10.53
CA ALA A 244 7.29 1.64 -10.15
C ALA A 244 6.63 0.59 -11.03
N ILE A 245 6.06 -0.46 -10.42
CA ILE A 245 5.40 -1.58 -11.12
C ILE A 245 3.95 -1.62 -10.68
N ASN A 246 3.08 -1.25 -11.60
CA ASN A 246 1.65 -1.17 -11.39
C ASN A 246 0.87 -1.94 -12.46
N SER A 247 -0.42 -2.15 -12.23
CA SER A 247 -1.33 -2.79 -13.17
C SER A 247 -2.51 -1.89 -13.49
N ALA A 248 -3.21 -2.20 -14.59
CA ALA A 248 -4.38 -1.46 -15.04
C ALA A 248 -5.50 -2.42 -15.45
N ILE A 249 -6.69 -1.88 -15.61
CA ILE A 249 -7.86 -2.58 -16.16
C ILE A 249 -7.73 -2.62 -17.68
N GLU A 250 -7.46 -1.46 -18.29
CA GLU A 250 -7.30 -1.30 -19.73
C GLU A 250 -6.38 -0.11 -20.08
N VAL A 251 -5.88 -0.11 -21.30
CA VAL A 251 -5.06 0.97 -21.88
C VAL A 251 -5.50 1.21 -23.33
N ASP A 252 -5.60 2.48 -23.73
CA ASP A 252 -5.90 2.82 -25.13
C ASP A 252 -4.61 2.92 -25.99
N LEU A 253 -4.81 3.05 -27.31
CA LEU A 253 -3.69 3.16 -28.27
C LEU A 253 -2.91 4.47 -28.16
N THR A 254 -3.40 5.44 -27.39
CA THR A 254 -2.70 6.70 -27.12
C THR A 254 -1.93 6.67 -25.81
N GLY A 255 -2.06 5.57 -25.01
CA GLY A 255 -1.37 5.38 -23.74
C GLY A 255 -2.16 5.90 -22.55
N GLN A 256 -3.45 6.22 -22.69
CA GLN A 256 -4.30 6.52 -21.54
C GLN A 256 -4.64 5.24 -20.80
N VAL A 257 -4.53 5.28 -19.47
CA VAL A 257 -4.67 4.11 -18.59
C VAL A 257 -5.90 4.25 -17.72
N VAL A 258 -6.73 3.21 -17.69
CA VAL A 258 -7.85 3.06 -16.74
C VAL A 258 -7.47 2.02 -15.69
N ALA A 259 -7.46 2.42 -14.43
CA ALA A 259 -7.06 1.56 -13.31
C ALA A 259 -8.12 1.43 -12.22
N ASP A 260 -9.14 2.28 -12.19
CA ASP A 260 -10.09 2.43 -11.07
C ASP A 260 -11.56 2.27 -11.47
N SER A 261 -11.88 2.13 -12.75
CA SER A 261 -13.26 1.99 -13.23
C SER A 261 -13.43 0.96 -14.35
N ILE A 262 -14.64 0.44 -14.52
CA ILE A 262 -15.06 -0.39 -15.64
C ILE A 262 -16.28 0.30 -16.26
N GLY A 263 -16.09 0.95 -17.39
CA GLY A 263 -17.08 1.86 -17.96
C GLY A 263 -17.39 2.98 -16.96
N THR A 264 -18.66 3.17 -16.59
CA THR A 264 -19.11 4.20 -15.66
C THR A 264 -19.13 3.73 -14.18
N ARG A 265 -18.75 2.49 -13.91
CA ARG A 265 -18.76 1.93 -12.54
C ARG A 265 -17.38 2.07 -11.90
N ILE A 266 -17.33 2.65 -10.72
CA ILE A 266 -16.12 2.66 -9.89
C ILE A 266 -15.81 1.23 -9.46
N TYR A 267 -14.61 0.76 -9.80
CA TYR A 267 -14.12 -0.58 -9.44
C TYR A 267 -13.24 -0.55 -8.20
N SER A 268 -12.36 0.44 -8.09
CA SER A 268 -11.48 0.64 -6.94
C SER A 268 -11.13 2.12 -6.76
N GLY A 269 -10.45 2.47 -5.68
CA GLY A 269 -9.63 3.66 -5.66
C GLY A 269 -8.33 3.42 -6.46
N PHE A 270 -7.68 4.48 -6.89
CA PHE A 270 -6.39 4.37 -7.59
C PHE A 270 -5.18 4.30 -6.63
N GLY A 271 -5.39 4.49 -5.31
CA GLY A 271 -4.33 4.37 -4.31
C GLY A 271 -3.13 5.27 -4.57
N GLY A 272 -1.93 4.73 -4.37
CA GLY A 272 -0.65 5.40 -4.63
C GLY A 272 -0.08 5.19 -6.02
N GLN A 273 -0.81 4.56 -6.95
CA GLN A 273 -0.29 4.26 -8.29
C GLN A 273 0.27 5.50 -8.99
N LEU A 274 -0.52 6.59 -9.03
CA LEU A 274 -0.12 7.82 -9.69
C LEU A 274 1.06 8.49 -8.97
N ASP A 275 1.09 8.45 -7.64
CA ASP A 275 2.18 8.98 -6.83
C ASP A 275 3.52 8.34 -7.23
N PHE A 276 3.55 7.01 -7.31
CA PHE A 276 4.75 6.25 -7.65
C PHE A 276 5.14 6.38 -9.11
N ILE A 277 4.18 6.44 -10.04
CA ILE A 277 4.48 6.68 -11.46
C ILE A 277 5.15 8.04 -11.63
N VAL A 278 4.56 9.10 -11.07
CA VAL A 278 5.12 10.46 -11.15
C VAL A 278 6.51 10.52 -10.49
N GLY A 279 6.64 9.96 -9.28
CA GLY A 279 7.91 9.94 -8.57
C GLY A 279 9.00 9.17 -9.31
N ALA A 280 8.69 7.99 -9.86
CA ALA A 280 9.64 7.20 -10.63
C ALA A 280 10.09 7.90 -11.91
N LEU A 281 9.18 8.57 -12.63
CA LEU A 281 9.51 9.31 -13.85
C LEU A 281 10.41 10.53 -13.57
N HIS A 282 10.41 11.09 -12.36
CA HIS A 282 11.30 12.17 -11.94
C HIS A 282 12.58 11.69 -11.26
N SER A 283 12.71 10.38 -11.00
CA SER A 283 13.91 9.77 -10.43
C SER A 283 15.04 9.68 -11.46
N ASP A 284 16.27 9.92 -11.05
CA ASP A 284 17.46 9.70 -11.89
C ASP A 284 17.60 8.20 -12.23
N GLY A 285 17.45 7.87 -13.52
CA GLY A 285 17.39 6.49 -14.01
C GLY A 285 16.13 5.73 -13.61
N GLY A 286 15.06 6.43 -13.24
CA GLY A 286 13.80 5.83 -12.85
C GLY A 286 12.96 5.30 -14.02
N GLN A 287 12.07 4.37 -13.74
CA GLN A 287 11.17 3.72 -14.70
C GLN A 287 9.80 3.48 -14.10
N ALA A 288 8.75 3.62 -14.90
CA ALA A 288 7.39 3.29 -14.50
C ALA A 288 6.77 2.29 -15.48
N PHE A 289 6.25 1.20 -14.95
CA PHE A 289 5.63 0.13 -15.73
C PHE A 289 4.14 0.00 -15.42
N MET A 290 3.34 -0.05 -16.47
CA MET A 290 1.95 -0.51 -16.42
C MET A 290 1.89 -1.90 -17.04
N ALA A 291 1.81 -2.91 -16.19
CA ALA A 291 1.86 -4.31 -16.58
C ALA A 291 0.46 -4.94 -16.48
N LEU A 292 -0.08 -5.39 -17.60
CA LEU A 292 -1.40 -5.99 -17.69
C LEU A 292 -1.43 -7.11 -18.76
N ARG A 293 -2.40 -8.01 -18.64
CA ARG A 293 -2.71 -8.95 -19.72
C ARG A 293 -3.30 -8.17 -20.88
N SER A 294 -2.98 -8.50 -22.10
CA SER A 294 -3.62 -7.90 -23.30
C SER A 294 -5.05 -8.43 -23.56
N TRP A 295 -5.43 -9.49 -22.85
CA TRP A 295 -6.72 -10.15 -23.00
C TRP A 295 -7.29 -10.59 -21.65
N HIS A 296 -8.55 -10.22 -21.38
CA HIS A 296 -9.25 -10.66 -20.17
C HIS A 296 -10.03 -11.96 -20.43
N PRO A 297 -9.58 -13.13 -19.96
CA PRO A 297 -10.12 -14.41 -20.39
C PRO A 297 -11.58 -14.65 -19.98
N LYS A 298 -11.99 -14.19 -18.79
CA LYS A 298 -13.37 -14.37 -18.30
C LYS A 298 -14.37 -13.47 -19.01
N ALA A 299 -14.00 -12.23 -19.29
CA ALA A 299 -14.84 -11.28 -20.01
C ALA A 299 -14.74 -11.46 -21.53
N ASN A 300 -13.72 -12.19 -22.00
CA ASN A 300 -13.43 -12.44 -23.41
C ASN A 300 -13.28 -11.14 -24.23
N VAL A 301 -12.53 -10.17 -23.70
CA VAL A 301 -12.29 -8.86 -24.33
C VAL A 301 -10.80 -8.49 -24.29
N SER A 302 -10.40 -7.63 -25.24
CA SER A 302 -9.10 -6.97 -25.19
C SER A 302 -9.06 -5.96 -24.04
N THR A 303 -7.92 -5.84 -23.40
CA THR A 303 -7.59 -4.77 -22.43
C THR A 303 -6.79 -3.66 -23.10
N ILE A 304 -6.42 -3.83 -24.36
CA ILE A 304 -5.90 -2.79 -25.23
C ILE A 304 -7.05 -2.34 -26.12
N ILE A 305 -7.48 -1.11 -25.97
CA ILE A 305 -8.68 -0.54 -26.59
C ILE A 305 -8.32 0.60 -27.56
N PRO A 306 -9.21 0.95 -28.49
CA PRO A 306 -9.01 2.10 -29.38
C PRO A 306 -8.87 3.42 -28.67
#